data_c9d309eb7e94f733cb80d2475a1506c6
#
_entry.id   c9d309eb7e94f733cb80d2475a1506c6
#
_cell.length_a   1.000
_cell.length_b   1.000
_cell.length_c   1.000
_cell.angle_alpha   90.00
_cell.angle_beta   90.00
_cell.angle_gamma   90.00
#
_symmetry.space_group_name_H-M   'P 1'
#
loop_
_entity.id
_entity.type
_entity.pdbx_description
1 polymer ?
#
loop_
_entity_poly.entity_id
_entity_poly.type
_entity_poly.pdbx_seq_one_letter_code
_entity_poly.pdbx_strand_id
1 'polypeptide(L)'
;MFLSAAIVAIGLAGASAHAGEVGKTEAEVMKNLSLAQEWMSGDLKSYGSAKVTYTGPVITMTSSHHVPKVSGLAKVSIKAFRVLEKMSDGKIKVNDTWSKTIHGARDGRKAVRTGLSDYAPCFPAYNARDYDLLHGLGLPFLFNNTHEATAISEALYVKYLKKKFERFKGVKLARASQTASYHLYTKKPVRTLEEVKGLKVRAGGGPHAKIIAALGAVPVSMPAADAYTAMQRGTLDAYHINDAVAPIFKVHEVTDFRTENGFNFFPVFYCTSGSFYNKLPADLKVVYNNWSRQFAQIEAQGFYEIEAAKAIKKMTSSGALKLVDMPAGEMARWRAAVEPVTANWIADMEKKGVPAKAFMADIAKLSKKYHAMSPNEILQAAIDSPLQGILD
;
A
#
# COMPACT_ATOMS: atom_id res chain seq x y z
N MET A 1 28.62 -9.75 -37.89
CA MET A 1 27.48 -8.83 -37.90
C MET A 1 26.94 -8.79 -36.46
N PHE A 2 27.51 -7.89 -35.65
CA PHE A 2 27.21 -7.74 -34.23
C PHE A 2 26.02 -6.80 -34.08
N LEU A 3 24.85 -7.32 -33.65
CA LEU A 3 23.73 -6.48 -33.24
C LEU A 3 24.03 -5.93 -31.85
N SER A 4 24.36 -4.66 -31.79
CA SER A 4 24.39 -3.90 -30.52
C SER A 4 22.98 -3.84 -29.94
N ALA A 5 22.76 -4.51 -28.80
CA ALA A 5 21.60 -4.31 -27.98
C ALA A 5 21.72 -2.93 -27.34
N ALA A 6 20.94 -1.97 -27.82
CA ALA A 6 20.77 -0.68 -27.17
C ALA A 6 20.02 -0.94 -25.84
N ILE A 7 20.76 -0.93 -24.75
CA ILE A 7 20.23 -0.83 -23.41
C ILE A 7 19.63 0.58 -23.31
N VAL A 8 18.30 0.67 -23.33
CA VAL A 8 17.60 1.89 -22.95
C VAL A 8 17.89 2.08 -21.46
N ALA A 9 18.90 2.84 -21.15
CA ALA A 9 19.11 3.37 -19.82
C ALA A 9 17.93 4.30 -19.55
N ILE A 10 16.92 3.79 -18.84
CA ILE A 10 15.91 4.63 -18.20
C ILE A 10 16.71 5.40 -17.16
N GLY A 11 17.07 6.63 -17.50
CA GLY A 11 17.77 7.55 -16.62
C GLY A 11 16.90 7.79 -15.38
N LEU A 12 17.12 7.03 -14.34
CA LEU A 12 16.66 7.30 -12.99
C LEU A 12 17.48 8.50 -12.46
N ALA A 13 17.17 9.68 -12.99
CA ALA A 13 17.55 10.94 -12.37
C ALA A 13 16.69 11.09 -11.11
N GLY A 14 17.15 10.55 -10.01
CA GLY A 14 16.44 10.55 -8.74
C GLY A 14 17.31 10.10 -7.56
N ALA A 15 18.60 10.50 -7.55
CA ALA A 15 19.52 10.16 -6.45
C ALA A 15 19.22 10.90 -5.13
N SER A 16 18.21 11.80 -5.09
CA SER A 16 17.88 12.61 -3.90
C SER A 16 16.47 12.40 -3.37
N ALA A 17 15.65 11.52 -3.94
CA ALA A 17 14.22 11.44 -3.63
C ALA A 17 13.87 10.54 -2.43
N HIS A 18 14.77 9.71 -1.94
CA HIS A 18 14.50 8.89 -0.72
C HIS A 18 14.72 9.65 0.60
N ALA A 19 15.30 10.84 0.55
CA ALA A 19 15.36 11.76 1.70
C ALA A 19 14.01 12.40 2.04
N GLY A 20 12.96 12.13 1.26
CA GLY A 20 11.67 12.83 1.39
C GLY A 20 10.86 12.51 2.64
N GLU A 21 10.99 11.34 3.24
CA GLU A 21 10.28 10.95 4.48
C GLU A 21 11.22 10.84 5.69
N VAL A 22 12.52 10.69 5.43
CA VAL A 22 13.54 10.56 6.46
C VAL A 22 13.91 11.92 6.99
N GLY A 23 13.84 12.09 8.30
CA GLY A 23 14.20 13.33 9.00
C GLY A 23 13.11 14.38 9.07
N LYS A 24 11.92 14.20 8.48
CA LYS A 24 10.78 15.08 8.72
C LYS A 24 10.25 14.91 10.13
N THR A 25 10.08 16.02 10.83
CA THR A 25 9.40 16.02 12.13
C THR A 25 7.92 15.68 11.94
N GLU A 26 7.29 15.12 12.99
CA GLU A 26 5.83 14.89 12.97
C GLU A 26 5.05 16.17 12.60
N ALA A 27 5.51 17.35 13.08
CA ALA A 27 4.88 18.64 12.79
C ALA A 27 4.93 18.99 11.28
N GLU A 28 6.06 18.73 10.61
CA GLU A 28 6.19 18.95 9.16
C GLU A 28 5.30 18.01 8.35
N VAL A 29 5.24 16.73 8.73
CA VAL A 29 4.32 15.76 8.13
C VAL A 29 2.88 16.23 8.30
N MET A 30 2.48 16.62 9.51
CA MET A 30 1.13 17.09 9.80
C MET A 30 0.75 18.35 9.02
N LYS A 31 1.67 19.30 8.87
CA LYS A 31 1.44 20.55 8.11
C LYS A 31 1.15 20.27 6.63
N ASN A 32 1.89 19.35 6.02
CA ASN A 32 1.75 19.01 4.60
C ASN A 32 0.50 18.16 4.29
N LEU A 33 -0.15 17.59 5.31
CA LEU A 33 -1.29 16.68 5.21
C LEU A 33 -2.55 17.25 5.88
N SER A 34 -2.69 18.58 5.89
CA SER A 34 -3.80 19.27 6.55
C SER A 34 -5.17 18.85 5.98
N LEU A 35 -5.28 18.73 4.66
CA LEU A 35 -6.54 18.33 4.02
C LEU A 35 -6.96 16.91 4.41
N ALA A 36 -6.00 15.98 4.55
CA ALA A 36 -6.31 14.62 5.00
C ALA A 36 -6.81 14.62 6.46
N GLN A 37 -6.30 15.51 7.31
CA GLN A 37 -6.76 15.65 8.69
C GLN A 37 -8.19 16.20 8.75
N GLU A 38 -8.49 17.25 7.97
CA GLU A 38 -9.83 17.82 7.85
C GLU A 38 -10.83 16.80 7.28
N TRP A 39 -10.41 16.02 6.28
CA TRP A 39 -11.24 14.95 5.73
C TRP A 39 -11.57 13.90 6.79
N MET A 40 -10.57 13.49 7.58
CA MET A 40 -10.75 12.47 8.62
C MET A 40 -11.53 12.96 9.85
N SER A 41 -11.59 14.27 10.10
CA SER A 41 -12.44 14.82 11.17
C SER A 41 -13.92 14.79 10.79
N GLY A 42 -14.22 14.72 9.52
CA GLY A 42 -15.58 14.80 8.99
C GLY A 42 -16.05 16.24 8.77
N ASP A 43 -15.16 17.24 8.86
CA ASP A 43 -15.52 18.67 8.89
C ASP A 43 -15.33 19.38 7.54
N LEU A 44 -14.92 18.65 6.48
CA LEU A 44 -14.84 19.25 5.16
C LEU A 44 -16.18 19.84 4.73
N LYS A 45 -16.13 21.03 4.13
CA LYS A 45 -17.30 21.71 3.58
C LYS A 45 -17.93 20.94 2.42
N SER A 46 -17.10 20.21 1.65
CA SER A 46 -17.54 19.39 0.53
C SER A 46 -16.66 18.16 0.36
N TYR A 47 -17.28 17.03 0.08
CA TYR A 47 -16.63 15.79 -0.33
C TYR A 47 -16.81 15.50 -1.83
N GLY A 48 -17.01 16.55 -2.64
CA GLY A 48 -17.25 16.47 -4.07
C GLY A 48 -18.69 16.76 -4.46
N SER A 49 -18.99 16.63 -5.75
CA SER A 49 -20.26 17.08 -6.36
C SER A 49 -21.39 16.05 -6.41
N ALA A 50 -21.16 14.84 -5.89
CA ALA A 50 -22.19 13.79 -5.90
C ALA A 50 -23.40 14.21 -5.07
N LYS A 51 -24.60 14.10 -5.65
CA LYS A 51 -25.87 14.39 -4.97
C LYS A 51 -26.63 13.09 -4.74
N VAL A 52 -27.13 12.91 -3.52
CA VAL A 52 -28.00 11.79 -3.18
C VAL A 52 -29.45 12.15 -3.49
N THR A 53 -30.08 11.35 -4.34
CA THR A 53 -31.50 11.49 -4.70
C THR A 53 -32.31 10.26 -4.28
N TYR A 54 -31.65 9.20 -3.88
CA TYR A 54 -32.26 7.96 -3.44
C TYR A 54 -33.02 8.12 -2.12
N THR A 55 -34.31 7.83 -2.14
CA THR A 55 -35.21 7.94 -0.99
C THR A 55 -35.55 6.60 -0.33
N GLY A 56 -35.08 5.49 -0.93
CA GLY A 56 -35.36 4.15 -0.44
C GLY A 56 -34.71 3.81 0.93
N PRO A 57 -34.83 2.56 1.38
CA PRO A 57 -34.29 2.10 2.67
C PRO A 57 -32.76 2.18 2.73
N VAL A 58 -32.24 2.23 3.94
CA VAL A 58 -30.79 2.18 4.21
C VAL A 58 -30.19 0.88 3.69
N ILE A 59 -29.06 0.99 3.00
CA ILE A 59 -28.28 -0.14 2.48
C ILE A 59 -27.07 -0.35 3.41
N THR A 60 -26.95 -1.55 3.99
CA THR A 60 -25.84 -1.88 4.88
C THR A 60 -24.70 -2.52 4.08
N MET A 61 -23.48 -2.04 4.28
CA MET A 61 -22.24 -2.61 3.80
C MET A 61 -21.52 -3.33 4.94
N THR A 62 -21.27 -4.61 4.82
CA THR A 62 -20.44 -5.35 5.78
C THR A 62 -18.98 -5.21 5.39
N SER A 63 -18.19 -4.56 6.26
CA SER A 63 -16.73 -4.45 6.10
C SER A 63 -16.01 -5.41 7.04
N SER A 64 -14.94 -6.05 6.58
CA SER A 64 -14.14 -6.94 7.40
C SER A 64 -12.64 -6.74 7.20
N HIS A 65 -11.87 -6.87 8.29
CA HIS A 65 -10.43 -6.76 8.27
C HIS A 65 -9.75 -7.68 9.31
N HIS A 66 -8.54 -8.15 8.99
CA HIS A 66 -7.80 -9.06 9.87
C HIS A 66 -7.02 -8.35 11.00
N VAL A 67 -6.81 -7.03 10.93
CA VAL A 67 -6.09 -6.28 11.97
C VAL A 67 -6.96 -5.99 13.20
N PRO A 68 -6.36 -5.74 14.37
CA PRO A 68 -7.10 -5.36 15.58
C PRO A 68 -7.84 -4.02 15.42
N LYS A 69 -9.03 -3.92 16.00
CA LYS A 69 -9.87 -2.69 15.97
C LYS A 69 -9.18 -1.47 16.59
N VAL A 70 -8.27 -1.69 17.53
CA VAL A 70 -7.50 -0.63 18.22
C VAL A 70 -6.33 -0.09 17.38
N SER A 71 -6.01 -0.72 16.24
CA SER A 71 -4.89 -0.32 15.38
C SER A 71 -5.11 1.04 14.71
N GLY A 72 -4.01 1.72 14.35
CA GLY A 72 -4.05 2.98 13.58
C GLY A 72 -4.81 2.81 12.27
N LEU A 73 -4.60 1.71 11.54
CA LEU A 73 -5.33 1.40 10.31
C LEU A 73 -6.85 1.31 10.54
N ALA A 74 -7.28 0.62 11.59
CA ALA A 74 -8.71 0.52 11.91
C ALA A 74 -9.30 1.88 12.26
N LYS A 75 -8.59 2.71 13.03
CA LYS A 75 -9.04 4.07 13.38
C LYS A 75 -9.24 4.95 12.15
N VAL A 76 -8.31 4.94 11.20
CA VAL A 76 -8.44 5.67 9.93
C VAL A 76 -9.59 5.12 9.09
N SER A 77 -9.70 3.80 8.98
CA SER A 77 -10.79 3.16 8.21
C SER A 77 -12.17 3.45 8.80
N ILE A 78 -12.33 3.42 10.12
CA ILE A 78 -13.61 3.75 10.78
C ILE A 78 -14.01 5.20 10.50
N LYS A 79 -13.05 6.15 10.52
CA LYS A 79 -13.33 7.53 10.11
C LYS A 79 -13.76 7.61 8.65
N ALA A 80 -13.10 6.87 7.75
CA ALA A 80 -13.49 6.81 6.35
C ALA A 80 -14.91 6.22 6.15
N PHE A 81 -15.30 5.22 6.93
CA PHE A 81 -16.67 4.69 6.90
C PHE A 81 -17.70 5.72 7.35
N ARG A 82 -17.38 6.53 8.37
CA ARG A 82 -18.26 7.65 8.79
C ARG A 82 -18.42 8.69 7.68
N VAL A 83 -17.34 8.98 6.94
CA VAL A 83 -17.42 9.87 5.80
C VAL A 83 -18.29 9.28 4.69
N LEU A 84 -18.22 7.97 4.40
CA LEU A 84 -19.15 7.32 3.46
C LEU A 84 -20.61 7.47 3.89
N GLU A 85 -20.88 7.25 5.18
CA GLU A 85 -22.22 7.43 5.74
C GLU A 85 -22.71 8.87 5.55
N LYS A 86 -21.82 9.87 5.77
CA LYS A 86 -22.13 11.28 5.55
C LYS A 86 -22.35 11.61 4.07
N MET A 87 -21.43 11.18 3.18
CA MET A 87 -21.53 11.42 1.74
C MET A 87 -22.79 10.81 1.11
N SER A 88 -23.32 9.74 1.70
CA SER A 88 -24.52 9.05 1.24
C SER A 88 -25.81 9.54 1.92
N ASP A 89 -25.77 10.67 2.63
CA ASP A 89 -26.89 11.16 3.47
C ASP A 89 -27.47 10.07 4.38
N GLY A 90 -26.61 9.20 4.91
CA GLY A 90 -26.97 8.07 5.76
C GLY A 90 -27.63 6.90 5.03
N LYS A 91 -27.71 6.91 3.70
CA LYS A 91 -28.29 5.82 2.90
C LYS A 91 -27.40 4.59 2.78
N ILE A 92 -26.09 4.74 2.97
CA ILE A 92 -25.17 3.61 3.16
C ILE A 92 -24.73 3.63 4.61
N LYS A 93 -24.89 2.51 5.32
CA LYS A 93 -24.38 2.28 6.67
C LYS A 93 -23.31 1.19 6.65
N VAL A 94 -22.26 1.34 7.46
CA VAL A 94 -21.18 0.37 7.50
C VAL A 94 -21.21 -0.42 8.80
N ASN A 95 -21.30 -1.75 8.67
CA ASN A 95 -21.11 -2.69 9.75
C ASN A 95 -19.68 -3.25 9.67
N ASP A 96 -18.77 -2.78 10.53
CA ASP A 96 -17.36 -3.11 10.49
C ASP A 96 -16.99 -4.25 11.45
N THR A 97 -16.22 -5.22 10.96
CA THR A 97 -15.67 -6.35 11.72
C THR A 97 -14.17 -6.41 11.62
N TRP A 98 -13.49 -6.74 12.72
CA TRP A 98 -12.04 -6.66 12.87
C TRP A 98 -11.45 -7.94 13.48
N SER A 99 -10.14 -7.98 13.65
CA SER A 99 -9.43 -9.01 14.44
C SER A 99 -9.59 -10.44 13.92
N LYS A 100 -9.60 -10.63 12.60
CA LYS A 100 -9.75 -11.94 11.93
C LYS A 100 -11.12 -12.62 12.21
N THR A 101 -12.14 -11.90 12.64
CA THR A 101 -13.46 -12.47 12.96
C THR A 101 -14.08 -13.18 11.76
N ILE A 102 -13.93 -12.63 10.54
CA ILE A 102 -14.48 -13.22 9.30
C ILE A 102 -13.38 -13.93 8.50
N HIS A 103 -12.18 -13.35 8.37
CA HIS A 103 -11.12 -13.92 7.54
C HIS A 103 -9.72 -13.51 8.01
N GLY A 104 -8.71 -14.33 7.64
CA GLY A 104 -7.29 -14.00 7.75
C GLY A 104 -6.80 -13.08 6.64
N ALA A 105 -5.53 -12.67 6.71
CA ALA A 105 -4.93 -11.72 5.75
C ALA A 105 -4.92 -12.20 4.28
N ARG A 106 -4.95 -13.52 4.04
CA ARG A 106 -4.95 -14.14 2.70
C ARG A 106 -6.34 -14.26 2.08
N ASP A 107 -7.40 -14.22 2.88
CA ASP A 107 -8.72 -14.72 2.50
C ASP A 107 -9.76 -13.62 2.23
N GLY A 108 -9.38 -12.33 2.32
CA GLY A 108 -10.32 -11.22 2.16
C GLY A 108 -11.06 -11.24 0.81
N ARG A 109 -10.35 -11.54 -0.31
CA ARG A 109 -10.99 -11.72 -1.62
C ARG A 109 -12.01 -12.86 -1.63
N LYS A 110 -11.70 -13.97 -0.95
CA LYS A 110 -12.63 -15.10 -0.82
C LYS A 110 -13.87 -14.69 -0.03
N ALA A 111 -13.69 -13.99 1.09
CA ALA A 111 -14.80 -13.48 1.91
C ALA A 111 -15.74 -12.57 1.10
N VAL A 112 -15.19 -11.66 0.30
CA VAL A 112 -15.98 -10.80 -0.60
C VAL A 112 -16.71 -11.62 -1.67
N ARG A 113 -16.02 -12.57 -2.32
CA ARG A 113 -16.60 -13.41 -3.37
C ARG A 113 -17.75 -14.28 -2.87
N THR A 114 -17.66 -14.77 -1.65
CA THR A 114 -18.67 -15.66 -1.05
C THR A 114 -19.79 -14.90 -0.31
N GLY A 115 -19.74 -13.56 -0.29
CA GLY A 115 -20.75 -12.73 0.38
C GLY A 115 -20.65 -12.68 1.91
N LEU A 116 -19.55 -13.18 2.49
CA LEU A 116 -19.28 -13.05 3.93
C LEU A 116 -18.92 -11.61 4.32
N SER A 117 -18.46 -10.83 3.35
CA SER A 117 -18.15 -9.41 3.49
C SER A 117 -18.41 -8.68 2.19
N ASP A 118 -18.88 -7.44 2.27
CA ASP A 118 -19.06 -6.58 1.10
C ASP A 118 -17.80 -5.77 0.78
N TYR A 119 -16.91 -5.58 1.76
CA TYR A 119 -15.67 -4.84 1.64
C TYR A 119 -14.56 -5.49 2.46
N ALA A 120 -13.44 -5.85 1.84
CA ALA A 120 -12.31 -6.46 2.53
C ALA A 120 -10.97 -6.22 1.80
N PRO A 121 -9.81 -6.33 2.49
CA PRO A 121 -8.49 -6.29 1.86
C PRO A 121 -8.27 -7.50 0.94
N CYS A 122 -7.72 -7.25 -0.25
CA CYS A 122 -7.43 -8.26 -1.28
C CYS A 122 -5.95 -8.16 -1.68
N PHE A 123 -5.04 -8.46 -0.77
CA PHE A 123 -3.62 -8.22 -0.95
C PHE A 123 -3.00 -9.06 -2.07
N PRO A 124 -2.52 -8.45 -3.17
CA PRO A 124 -1.94 -9.16 -4.30
C PRO A 124 -0.75 -10.02 -3.90
N ALA A 125 0.15 -9.52 -3.08
CA ALA A 125 1.38 -10.21 -2.74
C ALA A 125 1.18 -11.51 -1.96
N TYR A 126 0.05 -11.68 -1.27
CA TYR A 126 -0.29 -12.95 -0.64
C TYR A 126 -0.91 -13.96 -1.61
N ASN A 127 -1.15 -13.57 -2.86
CA ASN A 127 -1.77 -14.37 -3.92
C ASN A 127 -0.91 -14.32 -5.19
N ALA A 128 0.36 -14.73 -5.09
CA ALA A 128 1.40 -14.52 -6.10
C ALA A 128 1.07 -15.03 -7.52
N ARG A 129 0.19 -16.04 -7.66
CA ARG A 129 -0.20 -16.61 -8.96
C ARG A 129 -1.28 -15.82 -9.70
N ASP A 130 -1.93 -14.87 -9.01
CA ASP A 130 -3.17 -14.28 -9.50
C ASP A 130 -3.00 -12.90 -10.16
N TYR A 131 -1.86 -12.23 -9.95
CA TYR A 131 -1.76 -10.78 -10.18
C TYR A 131 -0.45 -10.37 -10.86
N ASP A 132 -0.12 -10.94 -12.04
CA ASP A 132 1.16 -10.73 -12.73
C ASP A 132 1.64 -9.26 -12.76
N LEU A 133 0.87 -8.35 -13.40
CA LEU A 133 1.24 -6.92 -13.50
C LEU A 133 1.12 -6.18 -12.16
N LEU A 134 0.18 -6.56 -11.30
CA LEU A 134 0.03 -5.95 -9.99
C LEU A 134 1.28 -6.09 -9.12
N HIS A 135 2.00 -7.19 -9.28
CA HIS A 135 3.28 -7.38 -8.61
C HIS A 135 4.32 -6.36 -9.04
N GLY A 136 4.23 -5.83 -10.28
CA GLY A 136 5.09 -4.75 -10.76
C GLY A 136 5.03 -3.49 -9.90
N LEU A 137 3.91 -3.22 -9.24
CA LEU A 137 3.77 -2.09 -8.31
C LEU A 137 4.56 -2.25 -7.00
N GLY A 138 5.10 -3.44 -6.72
CA GLY A 138 5.96 -3.72 -5.57
C GLY A 138 7.45 -3.84 -5.91
N LEU A 139 7.86 -3.47 -7.12
CA LEU A 139 9.27 -3.46 -7.54
C LEU A 139 10.05 -2.38 -6.79
N PRO A 140 11.39 -2.54 -6.66
CA PRO A 140 12.19 -1.58 -5.92
C PRO A 140 12.28 -0.22 -6.62
N PHE A 141 12.32 0.85 -5.83
CA PHE A 141 12.59 2.24 -6.23
C PHE A 141 11.65 2.84 -7.28
N LEU A 142 10.39 2.38 -7.32
CA LEU A 142 9.41 2.90 -8.27
C LEU A 142 8.78 4.22 -7.83
N PHE A 143 8.64 4.43 -6.54
CA PHE A 143 7.88 5.54 -5.96
C PHE A 143 8.69 6.27 -4.90
N ASN A 144 8.39 7.55 -4.71
CA ASN A 144 9.05 8.40 -3.73
C ASN A 144 8.29 8.46 -2.39
N ASN A 145 6.97 8.36 -2.46
CA ASN A 145 6.10 8.45 -1.29
C ASN A 145 4.78 7.67 -1.52
N THR A 146 4.00 7.52 -0.47
CA THR A 146 2.80 6.68 -0.47
C THR A 146 1.64 7.29 -1.26
N HIS A 147 1.42 8.59 -1.18
CA HIS A 147 0.33 9.27 -1.89
C HIS A 147 0.54 9.27 -3.40
N GLU A 148 1.78 9.49 -3.87
CA GLU A 148 2.16 9.33 -5.28
C GLU A 148 1.93 7.89 -5.75
N ALA A 149 2.47 6.90 -5.02
CA ALA A 149 2.35 5.49 -5.34
C ALA A 149 0.87 5.04 -5.43
N THR A 150 0.02 5.53 -4.53
CA THR A 150 -1.41 5.24 -4.53
C THR A 150 -2.11 5.86 -5.74
N ALA A 151 -1.86 7.13 -6.05
CA ALA A 151 -2.44 7.81 -7.21
C ALA A 151 -2.05 7.12 -8.53
N ILE A 152 -0.78 6.70 -8.67
CA ILE A 152 -0.30 5.95 -9.84
C ILE A 152 -0.99 4.59 -9.93
N SER A 153 -1.12 3.87 -8.81
CA SER A 153 -1.77 2.54 -8.78
C SER A 153 -3.23 2.60 -9.24
N GLU A 154 -3.98 3.63 -8.83
CA GLU A 154 -5.35 3.86 -9.27
C GLU A 154 -5.43 4.24 -10.75
N ALA A 155 -4.54 5.12 -11.22
CA ALA A 155 -4.50 5.56 -12.62
C ALA A 155 -4.17 4.41 -13.59
N LEU A 156 -3.35 3.46 -13.17
CA LEU A 156 -2.96 2.30 -13.99
C LEU A 156 -4.02 1.19 -13.99
N TYR A 157 -4.93 1.19 -13.01
CA TYR A 157 -5.86 0.08 -12.83
C TYR A 157 -6.73 -0.17 -14.06
N VAL A 158 -7.40 0.84 -14.56
CA VAL A 158 -8.34 0.70 -15.69
C VAL A 158 -7.64 0.13 -16.93
N LYS A 159 -6.48 0.67 -17.26
CA LYS A 159 -5.73 0.28 -18.47
C LYS A 159 -5.13 -1.12 -18.40
N TYR A 160 -4.57 -1.50 -17.25
CA TYR A 160 -3.72 -2.69 -17.16
C TYR A 160 -4.26 -3.80 -16.26
N LEU A 161 -5.05 -3.45 -15.26
CA LEU A 161 -5.33 -4.34 -14.14
C LEU A 161 -6.79 -4.78 -14.07
N LYS A 162 -7.74 -3.94 -14.52
CA LYS A 162 -9.18 -4.16 -14.40
C LYS A 162 -9.61 -5.49 -15.00
N LYS A 163 -9.28 -5.77 -16.26
CA LYS A 163 -9.65 -7.02 -16.95
C LYS A 163 -9.16 -8.26 -16.20
N LYS A 164 -7.96 -8.22 -15.63
CA LYS A 164 -7.41 -9.34 -14.85
C LYS A 164 -8.06 -9.49 -13.49
N PHE A 165 -8.47 -8.37 -12.88
CA PHE A 165 -9.13 -8.37 -11.59
C PHE A 165 -10.57 -8.87 -11.70
N GLU A 166 -11.30 -8.48 -12.74
CA GLU A 166 -12.68 -8.85 -13.02
C GLU A 166 -12.87 -10.34 -13.34
N ARG A 167 -11.79 -11.09 -13.67
CA ARG A 167 -11.86 -12.55 -13.80
C ARG A 167 -12.32 -13.23 -12.50
N PHE A 168 -12.16 -12.57 -11.37
CA PHE A 168 -12.69 -13.04 -10.10
C PHE A 168 -14.17 -12.69 -9.99
N LYS A 169 -15.03 -13.53 -10.60
CA LYS A 169 -16.49 -13.33 -10.64
C LYS A 169 -17.03 -12.92 -9.28
N GLY A 170 -17.85 -11.88 -9.25
CA GLY A 170 -18.48 -11.35 -8.05
C GLY A 170 -17.57 -10.43 -7.19
N VAL A 171 -16.37 -10.10 -7.68
CA VAL A 171 -15.43 -9.20 -6.98
C VAL A 171 -15.12 -8.01 -7.87
N LYS A 172 -15.24 -6.80 -7.32
CA LYS A 172 -14.80 -5.55 -7.93
C LYS A 172 -13.67 -4.94 -7.09
N LEU A 173 -12.83 -4.10 -7.69
CA LEU A 173 -11.87 -3.31 -6.92
C LEU A 173 -12.59 -2.13 -6.26
N ALA A 174 -12.53 -2.01 -4.96
CA ALA A 174 -12.96 -0.81 -4.27
C ALA A 174 -11.90 0.29 -4.39
N ARG A 175 -10.64 0.01 -4.05
CA ARG A 175 -9.53 0.95 -4.14
C ARG A 175 -8.18 0.26 -4.30
N ALA A 176 -7.22 0.96 -4.93
CA ALA A 176 -5.84 0.53 -5.08
C ALA A 176 -4.94 1.46 -4.28
N SER A 177 -4.53 1.05 -3.09
CA SER A 177 -3.62 1.80 -2.24
C SER A 177 -2.22 1.19 -2.23
N GLN A 178 -1.25 1.95 -1.78
CA GLN A 178 0.11 1.50 -1.50
C GLN A 178 0.46 1.75 -0.04
N THR A 179 1.35 0.94 0.52
CA THR A 179 1.90 1.19 1.86
C THR A 179 2.94 2.31 1.82
N ALA A 180 3.42 2.74 2.99
CA ALA A 180 4.73 3.40 3.09
C ALA A 180 5.86 2.46 2.68
N SER A 181 7.06 3.01 2.46
CA SER A 181 8.26 2.25 2.17
C SER A 181 8.59 1.26 3.29
N TYR A 182 9.20 0.15 2.92
CA TYR A 182 9.56 -0.92 3.84
C TYR A 182 10.98 -0.75 4.34
N HIS A 183 11.19 -1.11 5.61
CA HIS A 183 12.47 -1.02 6.32
C HIS A 183 12.80 -2.34 7.02
N LEU A 184 14.09 -2.56 7.31
CA LEU A 184 14.56 -3.77 7.94
C LEU A 184 14.58 -3.59 9.46
N TYR A 185 13.83 -4.44 10.17
CA TYR A 185 13.78 -4.50 11.63
C TYR A 185 14.49 -5.75 12.12
N THR A 186 15.47 -5.60 13.02
CA THR A 186 16.38 -6.67 13.44
C THR A 186 16.67 -6.63 14.94
N LYS A 187 17.16 -7.77 15.49
CA LYS A 187 17.66 -7.85 16.88
C LYS A 187 19.07 -7.30 17.05
N LYS A 188 19.85 -7.24 15.96
CA LYS A 188 21.20 -6.66 15.93
C LYS A 188 21.25 -5.59 14.86
N PRO A 189 22.10 -4.57 14.99
CA PRO A 189 22.20 -3.55 13.96
C PRO A 189 22.70 -4.16 12.66
N VAL A 190 22.07 -3.77 11.55
CA VAL A 190 22.46 -4.19 10.18
C VAL A 190 22.76 -2.93 9.40
N ARG A 191 24.02 -2.74 9.00
CA ARG A 191 24.54 -1.52 8.35
C ARG A 191 25.03 -1.77 6.93
N THR A 192 25.43 -3.03 6.65
CA THR A 192 26.09 -3.41 5.38
C THR A 192 25.41 -4.61 4.73
N LEU A 193 25.65 -4.82 3.43
CA LEU A 193 25.18 -6.01 2.70
C LEU A 193 25.71 -7.31 3.31
N GLU A 194 26.93 -7.29 3.84
CA GLU A 194 27.56 -8.45 4.47
C GLU A 194 26.78 -8.87 5.72
N GLU A 195 26.26 -7.89 6.49
CA GLU A 195 25.47 -8.15 7.70
C GLU A 195 24.05 -8.64 7.39
N VAL A 196 23.54 -8.37 6.16
CA VAL A 196 22.24 -8.91 5.69
C VAL A 196 22.36 -10.36 5.24
N LYS A 197 23.53 -10.76 4.74
CA LYS A 197 23.72 -12.05 4.09
C LYS A 197 23.36 -13.22 5.01
N GLY A 198 22.50 -14.10 4.52
CA GLY A 198 22.06 -15.31 5.22
C GLY A 198 20.99 -15.08 6.29
N LEU A 199 20.62 -13.84 6.64
CA LEU A 199 19.51 -13.58 7.55
C LEU A 199 18.19 -14.14 6.99
N LYS A 200 17.43 -14.82 7.82
CA LYS A 200 16.05 -15.24 7.51
C LYS A 200 15.11 -14.04 7.68
N VAL A 201 14.74 -13.43 6.59
CA VAL A 201 13.96 -12.18 6.58
C VAL A 201 12.52 -12.43 6.17
N ARG A 202 11.59 -12.01 6.99
CA ARG A 202 10.17 -12.03 6.61
C ARG A 202 9.93 -11.17 5.37
N ALA A 203 9.26 -11.75 4.37
CA ALA A 203 8.80 -11.06 3.18
C ALA A 203 7.31 -11.30 2.93
N GLY A 204 6.64 -10.40 2.18
CA GLY A 204 5.23 -10.56 1.82
C GLY A 204 4.98 -11.55 0.67
N GLY A 205 6.03 -11.87 -0.11
CA GLY A 205 5.94 -12.68 -1.33
C GLY A 205 6.15 -11.85 -2.60
N GLY A 206 6.16 -12.52 -3.78
CA GLY A 206 6.36 -11.86 -5.07
C GLY A 206 7.68 -11.08 -5.17
N PRO A 207 7.68 -9.84 -5.71
CA PRO A 207 8.87 -8.99 -5.83
C PRO A 207 9.55 -8.73 -4.48
N HIS A 208 8.78 -8.61 -3.41
CA HIS A 208 9.32 -8.40 -2.07
C HIS A 208 10.29 -9.52 -1.65
N ALA A 209 9.94 -10.79 -1.89
CA ALA A 209 10.83 -11.91 -1.63
C ALA A 209 12.07 -11.90 -2.54
N LYS A 210 11.91 -11.49 -3.81
CA LYS A 210 13.03 -11.36 -4.76
C LYS A 210 14.01 -10.24 -4.34
N ILE A 211 13.51 -9.12 -3.82
CA ILE A 211 14.34 -8.04 -3.26
C ILE A 211 15.19 -8.58 -2.09
N ILE A 212 14.57 -9.25 -1.15
CA ILE A 212 15.28 -9.82 0.02
C ILE A 212 16.36 -10.84 -0.42
N ALA A 213 16.03 -11.71 -1.38
CA ALA A 213 17.00 -12.66 -1.95
C ALA A 213 18.15 -11.96 -2.66
N ALA A 214 17.91 -10.88 -3.39
CA ALA A 214 18.93 -10.09 -4.10
C ALA A 214 19.94 -9.44 -3.13
N LEU A 215 19.51 -9.12 -1.90
CA LEU A 215 20.42 -8.65 -0.84
C LEU A 215 21.26 -9.78 -0.22
N GLY A 216 21.10 -11.03 -0.66
CA GLY A 216 21.80 -12.19 -0.09
C GLY A 216 21.15 -12.78 1.15
N ALA A 217 20.00 -12.28 1.58
CA ALA A 217 19.22 -12.84 2.67
C ALA A 217 18.33 -14.00 2.21
N VAL A 218 17.77 -14.75 3.16
CA VAL A 218 16.83 -15.85 2.92
C VAL A 218 15.39 -15.35 3.14
N PRO A 219 14.60 -15.16 2.07
CA PRO A 219 13.23 -14.68 2.22
C PRO A 219 12.31 -15.77 2.78
N VAL A 220 11.57 -15.44 3.83
CA VAL A 220 10.52 -16.31 4.40
C VAL A 220 9.17 -15.65 4.16
N SER A 221 8.43 -16.16 3.17
CA SER A 221 7.16 -15.56 2.73
C SER A 221 6.00 -15.92 3.64
N MET A 222 5.52 -14.93 4.41
CA MET A 222 4.36 -15.08 5.30
C MET A 222 3.62 -13.75 5.50
N PRO A 223 2.31 -13.79 5.89
CA PRO A 223 1.62 -12.60 6.37
C PRO A 223 2.35 -11.92 7.52
N ALA A 224 2.26 -10.59 7.58
CA ALA A 224 2.91 -9.83 8.64
C ALA A 224 2.43 -10.25 10.04
N ALA A 225 1.15 -10.59 10.17
CA ALA A 225 0.54 -11.01 11.43
C ALA A 225 1.11 -12.32 12.02
N ASP A 226 1.79 -13.13 11.20
CA ASP A 226 2.27 -14.46 11.61
C ASP A 226 3.76 -14.44 12.02
N ALA A 227 4.48 -13.35 11.66
CA ALA A 227 5.92 -13.28 11.84
C ALA A 227 6.36 -12.94 13.28
N TYR A 228 5.50 -12.37 14.12
CA TYR A 228 5.83 -12.11 15.53
C TYR A 228 6.27 -13.38 16.27
N THR A 229 5.45 -14.42 16.19
CA THR A 229 5.76 -15.72 16.81
C THR A 229 7.00 -16.37 16.21
N ALA A 230 7.23 -16.22 14.90
CA ALA A 230 8.42 -16.73 14.23
C ALA A 230 9.70 -16.03 14.71
N MET A 231 9.66 -14.71 14.94
CA MET A 231 10.75 -13.94 15.54
C MET A 231 11.04 -14.37 16.99
N GLN A 232 9.97 -14.55 17.79
CA GLN A 232 10.13 -15.01 19.17
C GLN A 232 10.82 -16.39 19.25
N ARG A 233 10.43 -17.30 18.34
CA ARG A 233 10.99 -18.67 18.28
C ARG A 233 12.36 -18.74 17.59
N GLY A 234 12.92 -17.64 17.09
CA GLY A 234 14.19 -17.60 16.38
C GLY A 234 14.16 -18.29 14.99
N THR A 235 12.97 -18.52 14.42
CA THR A 235 12.84 -19.04 13.05
C THR A 235 12.94 -17.92 12.00
N LEU A 236 12.91 -16.67 12.42
CA LEU A 236 13.23 -15.47 11.66
C LEU A 236 14.27 -14.64 12.40
N ASP A 237 15.16 -13.99 11.65
CA ASP A 237 16.19 -13.08 12.15
C ASP A 237 15.79 -11.61 11.97
N ALA A 238 14.93 -11.32 10.99
CA ALA A 238 14.53 -9.97 10.64
C ALA A 238 13.10 -9.88 10.10
N TYR A 239 12.55 -8.68 10.24
CA TYR A 239 11.25 -8.31 9.71
C TYR A 239 11.43 -7.21 8.67
N HIS A 240 10.98 -7.38 7.43
CA HIS A 240 10.92 -6.30 6.45
C HIS A 240 9.48 -5.81 6.34
N ILE A 241 9.24 -4.59 6.84
CA ILE A 241 7.90 -4.02 7.03
C ILE A 241 7.97 -2.48 7.08
N ASN A 242 6.85 -1.79 6.84
CA ASN A 242 6.75 -0.35 6.99
C ASN A 242 6.43 0.09 8.42
N ASP A 243 6.76 1.32 8.74
CA ASP A 243 6.70 1.89 10.08
C ASP A 243 5.28 2.02 10.65
N ALA A 244 4.29 2.27 9.80
CA ALA A 244 2.88 2.38 10.24
C ALA A 244 2.31 1.03 10.72
N VAL A 245 2.76 -0.07 10.11
CA VAL A 245 2.28 -1.42 10.39
C VAL A 245 3.08 -2.12 11.48
N ALA A 246 4.35 -1.74 11.69
CA ALA A 246 5.21 -2.34 12.70
C ALA A 246 4.58 -2.40 14.11
N PRO A 247 3.94 -1.34 14.65
CA PRO A 247 3.30 -1.41 15.96
C PRO A 247 2.03 -2.27 15.97
N ILE A 248 1.31 -2.43 14.84
CA ILE A 248 0.12 -3.29 14.77
C ILE A 248 0.47 -4.74 15.09
N PHE A 249 1.63 -5.19 14.62
CA PHE A 249 2.14 -6.56 14.82
C PHE A 249 3.24 -6.63 15.87
N LYS A 250 3.38 -5.58 16.69
CA LYS A 250 4.29 -5.56 17.84
C LYS A 250 5.75 -5.85 17.48
N VAL A 251 6.18 -5.41 16.29
CA VAL A 251 7.53 -5.70 15.77
C VAL A 251 8.61 -5.21 16.70
N HIS A 252 8.41 -4.03 17.32
CA HIS A 252 9.32 -3.43 18.30
C HIS A 252 9.44 -4.19 19.64
N GLU A 253 8.58 -5.19 19.89
CA GLU A 253 8.72 -6.08 21.06
C GLU A 253 9.69 -7.27 20.78
N VAL A 254 10.04 -7.51 19.51
CA VAL A 254 10.87 -8.64 19.07
C VAL A 254 12.07 -8.20 18.23
N THR A 255 12.29 -6.90 18.08
CA THR A 255 13.43 -6.27 17.37
C THR A 255 13.84 -5.01 18.07
N ASP A 256 15.15 -4.68 18.05
CA ASP A 256 15.75 -3.54 18.74
C ASP A 256 16.24 -2.46 17.79
N PHE A 257 16.40 -2.80 16.50
CA PHE A 257 17.01 -1.93 15.49
C PHE A 257 16.16 -1.82 14.23
N ARG A 258 16.17 -0.62 13.62
CA ARG A 258 15.59 -0.35 12.32
C ARG A 258 16.64 0.23 11.39
N THR A 259 16.95 -0.49 10.32
CA THR A 259 17.78 0.02 9.23
C THR A 259 16.88 0.58 8.15
N GLU A 260 17.16 1.82 7.77
CA GLU A 260 16.40 2.50 6.74
C GLU A 260 16.92 2.10 5.36
N ASN A 261 16.12 1.34 4.64
CA ASN A 261 16.44 0.90 3.29
C ASN A 261 15.42 1.34 2.24
N GLY A 262 14.16 1.59 2.59
CA GLY A 262 13.15 2.23 1.76
C GLY A 262 12.97 1.66 0.34
N PHE A 263 13.22 0.37 0.11
CA PHE A 263 13.38 -0.15 -1.25
C PHE A 263 12.08 -0.22 -2.02
N ASN A 264 10.99 -0.56 -1.37
CA ASN A 264 9.74 -0.82 -2.06
C ASN A 264 8.53 -0.49 -1.23
N PHE A 265 7.45 -0.26 -1.92
CA PHE A 265 6.10 -0.15 -1.41
C PHE A 265 5.37 -1.48 -1.62
N PHE A 266 4.27 -1.66 -0.93
CA PHE A 266 3.50 -2.88 -1.02
C PHE A 266 2.08 -2.54 -1.49
N PRO A 267 1.60 -3.11 -2.62
CA PRO A 267 0.26 -2.85 -3.09
C PRO A 267 -0.78 -3.46 -2.13
N VAL A 268 -1.61 -2.61 -1.55
CA VAL A 268 -2.70 -2.98 -0.65
C VAL A 268 -4.02 -2.64 -1.31
N PHE A 269 -4.62 -3.62 -1.96
CA PHE A 269 -5.87 -3.46 -2.67
C PHE A 269 -7.03 -3.90 -1.80
N TYR A 270 -8.16 -3.23 -1.97
CA TYR A 270 -9.40 -3.58 -1.31
C TYR A 270 -10.46 -3.94 -2.33
N CYS A 271 -11.16 -5.02 -2.03
CA CYS A 271 -12.25 -5.51 -2.86
C CYS A 271 -13.61 -5.08 -2.32
N THR A 272 -14.56 -4.91 -3.22
CA THR A 272 -15.97 -4.84 -2.90
C THR A 272 -16.74 -5.95 -3.60
N SER A 273 -17.82 -6.41 -2.94
CA SER A 273 -18.74 -7.40 -3.49
C SER A 273 -19.49 -6.84 -4.69
N GLY A 274 -19.47 -7.56 -5.81
CA GLY A 274 -20.27 -7.21 -6.98
C GLY A 274 -21.76 -7.22 -6.67
N SER A 275 -22.24 -8.11 -5.80
CA SER A 275 -23.65 -8.17 -5.39
C SER A 275 -24.04 -6.95 -4.57
N PHE A 276 -23.19 -6.48 -3.65
CA PHE A 276 -23.41 -5.23 -2.93
C PHE A 276 -23.42 -4.03 -3.89
N TYR A 277 -22.35 -3.87 -4.68
CA TYR A 277 -22.21 -2.72 -5.58
C TYR A 277 -23.36 -2.63 -6.59
N ASN A 278 -23.79 -3.76 -7.15
CA ASN A 278 -24.87 -3.79 -8.14
C ASN A 278 -26.24 -3.41 -7.56
N LYS A 279 -26.47 -3.62 -6.27
CA LYS A 279 -27.69 -3.19 -5.57
C LYS A 279 -27.75 -1.69 -5.30
N LEU A 280 -26.61 -0.99 -5.34
CA LEU A 280 -26.61 0.45 -5.13
C LEU A 280 -27.35 1.16 -6.27
N PRO A 281 -28.26 2.11 -5.99
CA PRO A 281 -28.80 3.05 -6.96
C PRO A 281 -27.69 3.85 -7.64
N ALA A 282 -27.99 4.43 -8.80
CA ALA A 282 -26.99 5.10 -9.64
C ALA A 282 -26.23 6.23 -8.91
N ASP A 283 -26.95 7.05 -8.17
CA ASP A 283 -26.39 8.13 -7.37
C ASP A 283 -25.50 7.62 -6.22
N LEU A 284 -25.91 6.56 -5.53
CA LEU A 284 -25.10 5.94 -4.49
C LEU A 284 -23.87 5.19 -5.05
N LYS A 285 -23.91 4.71 -6.30
CA LYS A 285 -22.71 4.21 -7.01
C LYS A 285 -21.68 5.31 -7.23
N VAL A 286 -22.14 6.50 -7.63
CA VAL A 286 -21.26 7.67 -7.78
C VAL A 286 -20.66 8.05 -6.42
N VAL A 287 -21.47 8.15 -5.38
CA VAL A 287 -20.99 8.41 -4.01
C VAL A 287 -19.94 7.38 -3.58
N TYR A 288 -20.22 6.09 -3.77
CA TYR A 288 -19.32 5.02 -3.39
C TYR A 288 -18.00 5.05 -4.17
N ASN A 289 -18.04 5.33 -5.48
CA ASN A 289 -16.82 5.51 -6.27
C ASN A 289 -16.00 6.69 -5.75
N ASN A 290 -16.62 7.86 -5.57
CA ASN A 290 -15.94 9.07 -5.13
C ASN A 290 -15.32 8.90 -3.74
N TRP A 291 -16.05 8.31 -2.80
CA TRP A 291 -15.54 7.94 -1.50
C TRP A 291 -14.35 6.99 -1.60
N SER A 292 -14.42 5.96 -2.44
CA SER A 292 -13.35 4.98 -2.60
C SER A 292 -12.06 5.61 -3.10
N ARG A 293 -12.13 6.58 -4.04
CA ARG A 293 -10.96 7.33 -4.56
C ARG A 293 -10.33 8.19 -3.47
N GLN A 294 -11.17 8.90 -2.71
CA GLN A 294 -10.71 9.70 -1.57
C GLN A 294 -10.11 8.81 -0.48
N PHE A 295 -10.77 7.72 -0.13
CA PHE A 295 -10.27 6.81 0.91
C PHE A 295 -8.93 6.16 0.53
N ALA A 296 -8.63 5.92 -0.74
CA ALA A 296 -7.32 5.47 -1.17
C ALA A 296 -6.23 6.47 -0.73
N GLN A 297 -6.44 7.76 -0.94
CA GLN A 297 -5.51 8.81 -0.51
C GLN A 297 -5.51 9.02 1.00
N ILE A 298 -6.64 8.88 1.66
CA ILE A 298 -6.73 8.99 3.13
C ILE A 298 -5.98 7.82 3.82
N GLU A 299 -6.01 6.62 3.27
CA GLU A 299 -5.18 5.54 3.81
C GLU A 299 -3.69 5.84 3.61
N ALA A 300 -3.30 6.34 2.41
CA ALA A 300 -1.92 6.72 2.13
C ALA A 300 -1.43 7.80 3.10
N GLN A 301 -2.14 8.91 3.18
CA GLN A 301 -1.73 10.09 3.94
C GLN A 301 -2.01 9.94 5.45
N GLY A 302 -3.20 9.49 5.81
CA GLY A 302 -3.65 9.41 7.20
C GLY A 302 -3.01 8.24 7.97
N PHE A 303 -2.89 7.08 7.34
CA PHE A 303 -2.33 5.92 8.00
C PHE A 303 -0.83 5.75 7.70
N TYR A 304 -0.45 5.67 6.43
CA TYR A 304 0.93 5.34 6.07
C TYR A 304 1.92 6.50 6.24
N GLU A 305 1.49 7.74 6.32
CA GLU A 305 2.37 8.89 6.57
C GLU A 305 2.18 9.43 8.00
N ILE A 306 0.98 9.88 8.38
CA ILE A 306 0.74 10.47 9.70
C ILE A 306 0.96 9.45 10.83
N GLU A 307 0.32 8.30 10.78
CA GLU A 307 0.47 7.29 11.83
C GLU A 307 1.86 6.64 11.84
N ALA A 308 2.56 6.55 10.70
CA ALA A 308 3.95 6.11 10.63
C ALA A 308 4.89 7.06 11.37
N ALA A 309 4.77 8.37 11.13
CA ALA A 309 5.58 9.38 11.82
C ALA A 309 5.39 9.34 13.34
N LYS A 310 4.13 9.22 13.80
CA LYS A 310 3.81 9.03 15.21
C LYS A 310 4.39 7.74 15.79
N ALA A 311 4.31 6.64 15.03
CA ALA A 311 4.80 5.34 15.46
C ALA A 311 6.33 5.35 15.67
N ILE A 312 7.07 5.85 14.68
CA ILE A 312 8.54 5.97 14.79
C ILE A 312 8.94 6.86 15.97
N LYS A 313 8.35 8.04 16.08
CA LYS A 313 8.60 8.93 17.22
C LYS A 313 8.38 8.23 18.56
N LYS A 314 7.25 7.52 18.70
CA LYS A 314 6.93 6.79 19.93
C LYS A 314 7.94 5.68 20.23
N MET A 315 8.29 4.85 19.23
CA MET A 315 9.19 3.71 19.41
C MET A 315 10.63 4.16 19.71
N THR A 316 11.11 5.24 19.08
CA THR A 316 12.45 5.77 19.31
C THR A 316 12.57 6.53 20.61
N SER A 317 11.59 7.39 20.96
CA SER A 317 11.61 8.17 22.21
C SER A 317 11.47 7.29 23.46
N SER A 318 10.81 6.15 23.35
CA SER A 318 10.73 5.17 24.45
C SER A 318 11.99 4.29 24.61
N GLY A 319 12.94 4.40 23.67
CA GLY A 319 14.12 3.52 23.63
C GLY A 319 13.85 2.09 23.14
N ALA A 320 12.60 1.78 22.77
CA ALA A 320 12.23 0.46 22.28
C ALA A 320 12.81 0.14 20.88
N LEU A 321 13.21 1.16 20.12
CA LEU A 321 13.78 1.01 18.80
C LEU A 321 14.93 1.99 18.58
N LYS A 322 16.04 1.49 18.04
CA LYS A 322 17.21 2.28 17.65
C LYS A 322 17.28 2.38 16.13
N LEU A 323 17.42 3.59 15.61
CA LEU A 323 17.67 3.79 14.19
C LEU A 323 19.12 3.45 13.89
N VAL A 324 19.35 2.80 12.77
CA VAL A 324 20.68 2.38 12.30
C VAL A 324 21.10 3.30 11.17
N ASP A 325 22.18 4.05 11.39
CA ASP A 325 22.83 4.84 10.36
C ASP A 325 23.65 3.92 9.45
N MET A 326 23.40 3.98 8.15
CA MET A 326 24.19 3.24 7.17
C MET A 326 25.45 4.03 6.80
N PRO A 327 26.60 3.36 6.61
CA PRO A 327 27.79 4.00 6.11
C PRO A 327 27.57 4.70 4.74
N ALA A 328 28.33 5.77 4.48
CA ALA A 328 28.27 6.45 3.20
C ALA A 328 28.56 5.46 2.05
N GLY A 329 27.77 5.54 0.98
CA GLY A 329 27.87 4.66 -0.19
C GLY A 329 27.21 3.29 -0.03
N GLU A 330 26.85 2.85 1.17
CA GLU A 330 26.25 1.52 1.39
C GLU A 330 24.88 1.43 0.72
N MET A 331 24.06 2.45 0.79
CA MET A 331 22.78 2.50 0.08
C MET A 331 22.93 2.30 -1.44
N ALA A 332 24.00 2.81 -2.05
CA ALA A 332 24.29 2.61 -3.46
C ALA A 332 24.61 1.13 -3.75
N ARG A 333 25.35 0.45 -2.87
CA ARG A 333 25.62 -0.99 -2.98
C ARG A 333 24.33 -1.81 -2.89
N TRP A 334 23.45 -1.47 -1.94
CA TRP A 334 22.14 -2.13 -1.79
C TRP A 334 21.27 -1.90 -3.02
N ARG A 335 21.25 -0.68 -3.58
CA ARG A 335 20.53 -0.37 -4.82
C ARG A 335 21.04 -1.24 -5.98
N ALA A 336 22.36 -1.29 -6.17
CA ALA A 336 22.97 -2.10 -7.23
C ALA A 336 22.63 -3.61 -7.07
N ALA A 337 22.57 -4.12 -5.83
CA ALA A 337 22.22 -5.51 -5.57
C ALA A 337 20.78 -5.84 -5.98
N VAL A 338 19.81 -4.93 -5.79
CA VAL A 338 18.38 -5.17 -6.10
C VAL A 338 17.95 -4.72 -7.48
N GLU A 339 18.75 -3.93 -8.20
CA GLU A 339 18.45 -3.45 -9.56
C GLU A 339 18.03 -4.55 -10.54
N PRO A 340 18.70 -5.74 -10.56
CA PRO A 340 18.32 -6.84 -11.46
C PRO A 340 16.90 -7.37 -11.24
N VAL A 341 16.30 -7.14 -10.07
CA VAL A 341 14.94 -7.62 -9.76
C VAL A 341 13.92 -7.04 -10.73
N THR A 342 14.03 -5.74 -11.04
CA THR A 342 13.11 -5.07 -11.99
C THR A 342 13.33 -5.56 -13.41
N ALA A 343 14.58 -5.64 -13.88
CA ALA A 343 14.92 -6.11 -15.23
C ALA A 343 14.44 -7.55 -15.46
N ASN A 344 14.70 -8.44 -14.50
CA ASN A 344 14.27 -9.84 -14.55
C ASN A 344 12.74 -9.96 -14.54
N TRP A 345 12.03 -9.17 -13.72
CA TRP A 345 10.58 -9.17 -13.70
C TRP A 345 9.99 -8.72 -15.05
N ILE A 346 10.52 -7.66 -15.66
CA ILE A 346 10.11 -7.19 -17.00
C ILE A 346 10.31 -8.31 -18.02
N ALA A 347 11.50 -8.92 -18.07
CA ALA A 347 11.80 -10.00 -19.01
C ALA A 347 10.85 -11.21 -18.84
N ASP A 348 10.58 -11.61 -17.61
CA ASP A 348 9.67 -12.73 -17.29
C ASP A 348 8.23 -12.42 -17.72
N MET A 349 7.76 -11.18 -17.54
CA MET A 349 6.41 -10.78 -17.94
C MET A 349 6.26 -10.69 -19.46
N GLU A 350 7.22 -10.08 -20.14
CA GLU A 350 7.23 -9.97 -21.60
C GLU A 350 7.23 -11.39 -22.26
N LYS A 351 8.00 -12.34 -21.73
CA LYS A 351 7.96 -13.75 -22.19
C LYS A 351 6.58 -14.39 -22.08
N LYS A 352 5.77 -13.95 -21.11
CA LYS A 352 4.38 -14.40 -20.91
C LYS A 352 3.36 -13.62 -21.76
N GLY A 353 3.81 -12.70 -22.62
CA GLY A 353 2.92 -11.82 -23.39
C GLY A 353 2.23 -10.75 -22.53
N VAL A 354 2.79 -10.43 -21.36
CA VAL A 354 2.27 -9.40 -20.45
C VAL A 354 3.04 -8.10 -20.69
N PRO A 355 2.40 -6.95 -21.00
CA PRO A 355 3.04 -5.73 -21.49
C PRO A 355 3.76 -4.96 -20.37
N ALA A 356 4.80 -5.56 -19.79
CA ALA A 356 5.52 -5.01 -18.64
C ALA A 356 6.32 -3.75 -19.00
N LYS A 357 6.92 -3.67 -20.19
CA LYS A 357 7.64 -2.48 -20.66
C LYS A 357 6.71 -1.27 -20.77
N ALA A 358 5.52 -1.45 -21.36
CA ALA A 358 4.53 -0.38 -21.48
C ALA A 358 4.00 0.05 -20.11
N PHE A 359 3.78 -0.91 -19.20
CA PHE A 359 3.37 -0.66 -17.83
C PHE A 359 4.41 0.19 -17.08
N MET A 360 5.69 -0.16 -17.16
CA MET A 360 6.79 0.60 -16.55
C MET A 360 6.96 2.00 -17.15
N ALA A 361 6.80 2.16 -18.46
CA ALA A 361 6.83 3.46 -19.12
C ALA A 361 5.69 4.37 -18.63
N ASP A 362 4.49 3.84 -18.46
CA ASP A 362 3.37 4.60 -17.90
C ASP A 362 3.56 4.95 -16.42
N ILE A 363 4.16 4.06 -15.62
CA ILE A 363 4.58 4.41 -14.25
C ILE A 363 5.52 5.61 -14.28
N ALA A 364 6.57 5.58 -15.08
CA ALA A 364 7.54 6.68 -15.18
C ALA A 364 6.90 8.01 -15.62
N LYS A 365 5.93 7.96 -16.55
CA LYS A 365 5.15 9.14 -16.98
C LYS A 365 4.29 9.69 -15.86
N LEU A 366 3.58 8.82 -15.15
CA LEU A 366 2.70 9.20 -14.04
C LEU A 366 3.48 9.71 -12.83
N SER A 367 4.67 9.13 -12.55
CA SER A 367 5.55 9.61 -11.49
C SER A 367 5.96 11.06 -11.73
N LYS A 368 6.30 11.46 -12.96
CA LYS A 368 6.60 12.87 -13.28
C LYS A 368 5.40 13.79 -12.97
N LYS A 369 4.18 13.34 -13.26
CA LYS A 369 2.96 14.11 -12.98
C LYS A 369 2.74 14.27 -11.48
N TYR A 370 2.69 13.16 -10.76
CA TYR A 370 2.31 13.17 -9.33
C TYR A 370 3.42 13.67 -8.41
N HIS A 371 4.68 13.52 -8.80
CA HIS A 371 5.81 14.09 -8.07
C HIS A 371 5.79 15.62 -8.01
N ALA A 372 5.20 16.26 -9.00
CA ALA A 372 5.04 17.72 -9.03
C ALA A 372 3.85 18.22 -8.17
N MET A 373 3.04 17.31 -7.61
CA MET A 373 1.85 17.63 -6.81
C MET A 373 2.13 17.41 -5.32
N SER A 374 1.64 18.30 -4.50
CA SER A 374 1.61 18.10 -3.04
C SER A 374 0.58 17.03 -2.65
N PRO A 375 0.69 16.43 -1.46
CA PRO A 375 -0.33 15.50 -0.95
C PRO A 375 -1.74 16.09 -0.93
N ASN A 376 -1.86 17.36 -0.52
CA ASN A 376 -3.15 18.05 -0.50
C ASN A 376 -3.73 18.22 -1.90
N GLU A 377 -2.92 18.54 -2.92
CA GLU A 377 -3.38 18.65 -4.31
C GLU A 377 -3.84 17.30 -4.87
N ILE A 378 -3.15 16.20 -4.53
CA ILE A 378 -3.55 14.85 -4.95
C ILE A 378 -4.89 14.45 -4.31
N LEU A 379 -5.06 14.71 -3.01
CA LEU A 379 -6.34 14.44 -2.33
C LEU A 379 -7.45 15.35 -2.85
N GLN A 380 -7.16 16.65 -3.07
CA GLN A 380 -8.13 17.59 -3.64
C GLN A 380 -8.59 17.14 -5.04
N ALA A 381 -7.66 16.66 -5.88
CA ALA A 381 -8.02 16.08 -7.18
C ALA A 381 -8.92 14.84 -7.05
N ALA A 382 -8.72 14.00 -6.04
CA ALA A 382 -9.59 12.86 -5.77
C ALA A 382 -11.00 13.28 -5.29
N ILE A 383 -11.14 14.47 -4.69
CA ILE A 383 -12.42 15.05 -4.27
C ILE A 383 -13.14 15.68 -5.46
N ASP A 384 -12.45 16.53 -6.24
CA ASP A 384 -13.05 17.37 -7.28
C ASP A 384 -13.26 16.62 -8.60
N SER A 385 -12.36 15.70 -8.93
CA SER A 385 -12.33 14.98 -10.19
C SER A 385 -11.94 13.51 -9.99
N PRO A 386 -12.75 12.74 -9.24
CA PRO A 386 -12.46 11.35 -8.93
C PRO A 386 -12.35 10.50 -10.19
N LEU A 387 -11.35 9.60 -10.22
CA LEU A 387 -11.15 8.67 -11.32
C LEU A 387 -12.41 7.84 -11.56
N GLN A 388 -12.79 7.72 -12.83
CA GLN A 388 -13.91 6.91 -13.30
C GLN A 388 -13.40 5.60 -13.90
N GLY A 389 -14.31 4.65 -14.13
CA GLY A 389 -14.02 3.39 -14.80
C GLY A 389 -13.39 2.31 -13.91
N ILE A 390 -13.20 2.56 -12.62
CA ILE A 390 -12.67 1.56 -11.70
C ILE A 390 -13.75 0.58 -11.26
N LEU A 391 -14.91 1.10 -10.87
CA LEU A 391 -16.04 0.32 -10.36
C LEU A 391 -17.14 0.06 -11.39
N ASP A 392 -17.12 0.77 -12.50
CA ASP A 392 -18.13 0.67 -13.56
C ASP A 392 -18.05 -0.61 -14.36
#